data_5ca60d9436432af6401e3ede43a02b86
#
_entry.id   5ca60d9436432af6401e3ede43a02b86
#
_cell.length_a   1.000
_cell.length_b   1.000
_cell.length_c   1.000
_cell.angle_alpha   90.00
_cell.angle_beta   90.00
_cell.angle_gamma   90.00
#
_symmetry.space_group_name_H-M   'P 1'
#
loop_
_entity.id
_entity.type
_entity.pdbx_description
1 polymer ?
#
loop_
_entity_poly.entity_id
_entity_poly.type
_entity_poly.pdbx_seq_one_letter_code
_entity_poly.pdbx_strand_id
1 'polypeptide(L)' 'MTLGELFLEAMSSGVITKGEMNWVTDHQNSFNRTEEAVAQRLGRLIDEGSIQLGCRMPLH' A
#
# COMPACT_ATOMS: atom_id res chain seq x y z
N MET A 1 -0.60 -8.25 9.76
CA MET A 1 -1.09 -7.25 8.77
C MET A 1 -1.59 -7.94 7.54
N THR A 2 -2.70 -7.47 6.98
CA THR A 2 -3.22 -7.98 5.73
C THR A 2 -3.11 -6.90 4.66
N LEU A 3 -3.19 -7.30 3.40
CA LEU A 3 -3.14 -6.35 2.29
C LEU A 3 -4.31 -5.35 2.37
N GLY A 4 -5.49 -5.82 2.76
CA GLY A 4 -6.66 -4.95 2.92
C GLY A 4 -6.44 -3.88 3.98
N GLU A 5 -5.87 -4.26 5.11
CA GLU A 5 -5.56 -3.31 6.19
C GLU A 5 -4.51 -2.31 5.72
N LEU A 6 -3.49 -2.78 5.05
CA LEU A 6 -2.43 -1.93 4.51
C LEU A 6 -3.02 -0.92 3.52
N PHE A 7 -3.88 -1.39 2.63
CA PHE A 7 -4.51 -0.53 1.63
C PHE A 7 -5.37 0.54 2.28
N LEU A 8 -6.18 0.16 3.26
CA LEU A 8 -7.03 1.11 3.98
C LEU A 8 -6.20 2.16 4.70
N GLU A 9 -5.12 1.75 5.32
CA GLU A 9 -4.23 2.66 6.03
C GLU A 9 -3.59 3.66 5.06
N ALA A 10 -3.13 3.18 3.92
CA ALA A 10 -2.54 4.02 2.89
C ALA A 10 -3.57 5.01 2.34
N MET A 11 -4.79 4.57 2.12
CA MET A 11 -5.85 5.44 1.63
C MET A 11 -6.23 6.50 2.65
N SER A 12 -6.27 6.13 3.93
CA SER A 12 -6.64 7.05 5.00
C SER A 12 -5.60 8.14 5.19
N SER A 13 -4.33 7.77 5.16
CA SER A 13 -3.25 8.72 5.44
C SER A 13 -2.69 9.37 4.18
N GLY A 14 -2.93 8.78 3.01
CA GLY A 14 -2.36 9.25 1.76
C GLY A 14 -0.88 8.91 1.61
N VAL A 15 -0.36 8.06 2.49
CA VAL A 15 1.06 7.70 2.50
C VAL A 15 1.20 6.20 2.71
N ILE A 16 2.13 5.59 1.97
CA ILE A 16 2.52 4.21 2.21
C ILE A 16 4.02 4.20 2.51
N THR A 17 4.43 3.46 3.52
CA THR A 17 5.82 3.41 3.93
C THR A 17 6.60 2.41 3.08
N LYS A 18 7.93 2.55 3.08
CA LYS A 18 8.80 1.60 2.39
C LYS A 18 8.63 0.19 2.95
N GLY A 19 8.46 0.09 4.27
CA GLY A 19 8.24 -1.20 4.91
C GLY A 19 6.97 -1.86 4.41
N GLU A 20 5.91 -1.07 4.24
CA GLU A 20 4.65 -1.57 3.72
C GLU A 20 4.78 -2.01 2.26
N MET A 21 5.49 -1.24 1.46
CA MET A 21 5.74 -1.63 0.06
C MET A 21 6.57 -2.89 -0.03
N ASN A 22 7.58 -3.02 0.82
CA ASN A 22 8.39 -4.25 0.87
C ASN A 22 7.53 -5.45 1.25
N TRP A 23 6.62 -5.25 2.19
CA TRP A 23 5.70 -6.31 2.60
C TRP A 23 4.86 -6.77 1.41
N VAL A 24 4.32 -5.83 0.64
CA VAL A 24 3.52 -6.14 -0.54
C VAL A 24 4.35 -6.92 -1.57
N THR A 25 5.56 -6.46 -1.83
CA THR A 25 6.45 -7.11 -2.79
C THR A 25 6.80 -8.52 -2.35
N ASP A 26 7.08 -8.70 -1.06
CA ASP A 26 7.45 -10.01 -0.52
C ASP A 26 6.30 -11.01 -0.56
N HIS A 27 5.06 -10.52 -0.49
CA HIS A 27 3.90 -11.39 -0.43
C HIS A 27 3.14 -11.48 -1.75
N GLN A 28 3.63 -10.80 -2.80
CA GLN A 28 2.88 -10.73 -4.06
C GLN A 28 2.61 -12.09 -4.69
N ASN A 29 3.49 -13.05 -4.49
CA ASN A 29 3.32 -14.41 -5.02
C ASN A 29 2.29 -15.22 -4.26
N SER A 30 1.89 -14.75 -3.09
CA SER A 30 0.89 -15.42 -2.26
C SER A 30 -0.50 -14.79 -2.40
N PHE A 31 -0.60 -13.70 -3.16
CA PHE A 31 -1.87 -13.01 -3.32
C PHE A 31 -2.82 -13.81 -4.20
N ASN A 32 -4.09 -13.87 -3.79
CA ASN A 32 -5.14 -14.40 -4.63
C ASN A 32 -5.53 -13.30 -5.64
N ARG A 33 -6.52 -13.61 -6.50
CA ARG A 33 -6.92 -12.69 -7.56
C ARG A 33 -7.43 -11.35 -7.01
N THR A 34 -8.19 -11.39 -5.94
CA THR A 34 -8.70 -10.18 -5.29
C THR A 34 -7.58 -9.33 -4.72
N GLU A 35 -6.63 -9.98 -4.06
CA GLU A 35 -5.48 -9.28 -3.48
C GLU A 35 -4.58 -8.69 -4.56
N GLU A 36 -4.40 -9.40 -5.67
CA GLU A 36 -3.65 -8.86 -6.80
C GLU A 36 -4.28 -7.59 -7.34
N ALA A 37 -5.61 -7.57 -7.45
CA ALA A 37 -6.31 -6.39 -7.92
C ALA A 37 -6.10 -5.21 -6.97
N VAL A 38 -6.13 -5.46 -5.67
CA VAL A 38 -5.88 -4.41 -4.66
C VAL A 38 -4.44 -3.89 -4.78
N ALA A 39 -3.48 -4.79 -4.94
CA ALA A 39 -2.08 -4.41 -5.07
C ALA A 39 -1.84 -3.57 -6.33
N GLN A 40 -2.47 -3.92 -7.44
CA GLN A 40 -2.37 -3.17 -8.68
C GLN A 40 -2.97 -1.78 -8.53
N ARG A 41 -4.10 -1.69 -7.85
CA ARG A 41 -4.74 -0.40 -7.60
C ARG A 41 -3.85 0.49 -6.74
N LEU A 42 -3.23 -0.10 -5.73
CA LEU A 42 -2.30 0.60 -4.86
C LEU A 42 -1.14 1.17 -5.67
N GLY A 43 -0.55 0.36 -6.54
CA GLY A 43 0.53 0.82 -7.41
C GLY A 43 0.12 1.98 -8.30
N ARG A 44 -1.09 1.90 -8.84
CA ARG A 44 -1.61 2.97 -9.69
C ARG A 44 -1.81 4.27 -8.91
N LEU A 45 -2.32 4.17 -7.69
CA LEU A 45 -2.53 5.35 -6.83
C LEU A 45 -1.20 6.02 -6.50
N ILE A 46 -0.15 5.24 -6.31
CA ILE A 46 1.19 5.77 -6.08
C ILE A 46 1.69 6.48 -7.33
N ASP A 47 1.51 5.87 -8.50
CA ASP A 47 1.95 6.46 -9.78
C ASP A 47 1.24 7.77 -10.08
N GLU A 48 -0.04 7.86 -9.75
CA GLU A 48 -0.83 9.08 -9.96
C GLU A 48 -0.51 10.17 -8.95
N GLY A 49 0.16 9.82 -7.84
CA GLY A 49 0.43 10.75 -6.78
C GLY A 49 -0.69 10.88 -5.75
N SER A 50 -1.71 10.02 -5.81
CA SER A 50 -2.79 10.02 -4.82
C SER A 50 -2.32 9.47 -3.48
N ILE A 51 -1.37 8.54 -3.52
CA ILE A 51 -0.71 8.01 -2.33
C ILE A 51 0.78 8.22 -2.53
N GLN A 52 1.45 8.76 -1.52
CA GLN A 52 2.87 9.01 -1.60
C GLN A 52 3.67 7.94 -0.87
N LEU A 53 4.79 7.56 -1.46
CA LEU A 53 5.72 6.65 -0.81
C LEU A 53 6.65 7.46 0.08
N GLY A 54 6.70 7.13 1.35
CA GLY A 54 7.55 7.86 2.28
C GLY A 54 7.36 7.42 3.71
N CYS A 55 7.67 8.32 4.63
CA CYS A 55 7.49 8.05 6.05
C CYS A 55 6.14 8.57 6.51
N ARG A 56 5.42 7.72 7.22
CA ARG A 56 4.17 8.14 7.86
C ARG A 56 4.54 8.68 9.22
N MET A 57 4.56 10.00 9.33
CA MET A 57 4.95 10.65 10.56
C MET A 57 3.75 11.19 11.29
N PRO A 58 3.70 11.04 12.61
CA PRO A 58 2.63 11.65 13.37
C PRO A 58 2.75 13.17 13.30
N LEU A 59 1.61 13.82 13.19
CA LEU A 59 1.56 15.27 13.23
C LEU A 59 1.45 15.73 14.68
N HIS A 60 2.09 16.81 14.98
CA HIS A 60 2.04 17.38 16.32
C HIS A 60 2.27 18.87 16.28
#